data_1029fb0b6821bb663a7b73972445dcc6
#
_entry.id   1029fb0b6821bb663a7b73972445dcc6
#
_cell.length_a   1.000
_cell.length_b   1.000
_cell.length_c   1.000
_cell.angle_alpha   90.00
_cell.angle_beta   90.00
_cell.angle_gamma   90.00
#
_symmetry.space_group_name_H-M   'P 1'
#
loop_
_entity.id
_entity.type
_entity.pdbx_description
1 polymer ?
#
loop_
_entity_poly.entity_id
_entity_poly.type
_entity_poly.pdbx_seq_one_letter_code
_entity_poly.pdbx_strand_id
1 'polypeptide(L)'
;MFNQVWIIVNEVYIVAAKRTPIGKYGKSLKGIKANSLGSRSIKGVMEHVNIDPSTVEEVIMGNTIQAGNGQNLAGQCASMAGLPDFVTKYTVNVVCASGMLAVESGSREIMLGEKDLIIAGGVESMSNSPFMMDSDFRWGVKHLTNKHMELTDSMLKDGLLEGLHGDHMGIYAEDTAKKYGITRREADEFSLRSFQLASKYNKSGLNKDELIHMDELGMDEGLRDVSLESLEALKPAFRPDGILTAGNSSQLSDGSSALLLASEKALKEYGLRPIARVTGFMSASLAPKDFVEAPVPATKKLLEKQGKRIDDYDIFEHNEAYSVASIVVRNQLSINPELLNVRGGAVAIGHPLGNSGSRILVTLIHSMRERKLSNGLATICHGGGGAHTMTVEAIY
;
A
#
# COMPACT_ATOMS: atom_id res chain seq x y z
N MET A 1 42.08 -7.43 20.29
CA MET A 1 40.80 -7.56 20.99
C MET A 1 39.77 -6.74 20.24
N PHE A 2 38.91 -7.34 19.46
CA PHE A 2 37.75 -6.65 18.87
C PHE A 2 36.72 -6.51 19.99
N ASN A 3 36.49 -5.28 20.44
CA ASN A 3 35.33 -5.00 21.30
C ASN A 3 34.07 -5.36 20.53
N GLN A 4 33.36 -6.38 21.00
CA GLN A 4 32.03 -6.68 20.51
C GLN A 4 31.12 -5.51 20.91
N VAL A 5 30.87 -4.62 19.96
CA VAL A 5 29.88 -3.56 20.11
C VAL A 5 28.52 -4.24 19.97
N TRP A 6 27.83 -4.43 21.08
CA TRP A 6 26.43 -4.83 21.08
C TRP A 6 25.60 -3.66 20.57
N ILE A 7 25.12 -3.72 19.34
CA ILE A 7 24.14 -2.76 18.84
C ILE A 7 22.82 -3.11 19.55
N ILE A 8 22.42 -2.30 20.51
CA ILE A 8 21.08 -2.37 21.08
C ILE A 8 20.16 -1.83 20.01
N VAL A 9 19.33 -2.70 19.46
CA VAL A 9 18.30 -2.33 18.47
C VAL A 9 17.03 -1.98 19.24
N ASN A 10 16.55 -0.75 19.12
CA ASN A 10 15.32 -0.32 19.76
C ASN A 10 14.10 -1.04 19.18
N GLU A 11 13.11 -1.28 20.01
CA GLU A 11 11.80 -1.75 19.56
C GLU A 11 11.03 -0.62 18.88
N VAL A 12 10.22 -0.98 17.89
CA VAL A 12 9.38 -0.04 17.15
C VAL A 12 7.91 -0.33 17.42
N TYR A 13 7.25 0.65 17.99
CA TYR A 13 5.84 0.59 18.31
C TYR A 13 5.00 1.40 17.33
N ILE A 14 3.81 0.91 17.03
CA ILE A 14 2.80 1.63 16.27
C ILE A 14 1.76 2.13 17.27
N VAL A 15 1.58 3.44 17.30
CA VAL A 15 0.69 4.12 18.26
C VAL A 15 -0.66 4.44 17.64
N ALA A 16 -0.68 4.80 16.37
CA ALA A 16 -1.87 5.05 15.59
C ALA A 16 -1.70 4.55 14.16
N ALA A 17 -2.79 4.11 13.54
CA ALA A 17 -2.84 3.67 12.16
C ALA A 17 -4.19 4.10 11.56
N LYS A 18 -4.17 5.00 10.57
CA LYS A 18 -5.37 5.62 9.98
C LYS A 18 -5.26 5.68 8.46
N ARG A 19 -6.40 5.66 7.79
CA ARG A 19 -6.48 5.87 6.35
C ARG A 19 -7.69 6.73 5.95
N THR A 20 -7.62 7.37 4.82
CA THR A 20 -8.81 7.91 4.17
C THR A 20 -9.69 6.76 3.66
N PRO A 21 -10.98 6.97 3.44
CA PRO A 21 -11.72 6.15 2.50
C PRO A 21 -11.00 6.14 1.14
N ILE A 22 -11.13 5.05 0.38
CA ILE A 22 -10.55 4.95 -0.96
C ILE A 22 -11.57 5.41 -1.98
N GLY A 23 -11.23 6.47 -2.72
CA GLY A 23 -12.02 7.00 -3.82
C GLY A 23 -11.77 6.23 -5.11
N LYS A 24 -12.81 6.02 -5.90
CA LYS A 24 -12.70 5.45 -7.23
C LYS A 24 -12.18 6.50 -8.21
N TYR A 25 -11.34 6.07 -9.14
CA TYR A 25 -10.79 6.92 -10.20
C TYR A 25 -11.86 7.79 -10.87
N GLY A 26 -11.61 9.09 -10.92
CA GLY A 26 -12.48 10.09 -11.54
C GLY A 26 -13.81 10.36 -10.80
N LYS A 27 -13.93 9.92 -9.53
CA LYS A 27 -15.16 10.07 -8.72
C LYS A 27 -14.98 11.06 -7.57
N SER A 28 -15.45 10.74 -6.37
CA SER A 28 -15.62 11.67 -5.25
C SER A 28 -14.33 12.39 -4.84
N LEU A 29 -13.17 11.70 -4.92
CA LEU A 29 -11.88 12.30 -4.55
C LEU A 29 -11.11 12.96 -5.72
N LYS A 30 -11.65 12.99 -6.95
CA LYS A 30 -10.97 13.53 -8.14
C LYS A 30 -10.53 14.99 -8.02
N GLY A 31 -11.22 15.78 -7.19
CA GLY A 31 -10.89 17.18 -6.93
C GLY A 31 -9.81 17.39 -5.87
N ILE A 32 -9.34 16.32 -5.21
CA ILE A 32 -8.42 16.39 -4.08
C ILE A 32 -7.04 15.92 -4.53
N LYS A 33 -6.05 16.82 -4.48
CA LYS A 33 -4.67 16.52 -4.85
C LYS A 33 -3.99 15.61 -3.82
N ALA A 34 -2.93 14.91 -4.23
CA ALA A 34 -2.19 13.98 -3.40
C ALA A 34 -1.69 14.62 -2.09
N ASN A 35 -1.17 15.86 -2.13
CA ASN A 35 -0.71 16.56 -0.93
C ASN A 35 -1.83 16.79 0.10
N SER A 36 -3.04 17.13 -0.37
CA SER A 36 -4.20 17.30 0.51
C SER A 36 -4.69 15.97 1.10
N LEU A 37 -4.72 14.87 0.31
CA LEU A 37 -5.04 13.54 0.83
C LEU A 37 -4.02 13.09 1.87
N GLY A 38 -2.72 13.22 1.58
CA GLY A 38 -1.65 12.87 2.49
C GLY A 38 -1.68 13.67 3.79
N SER A 39 -1.98 14.97 3.72
CA SER A 39 -2.10 15.81 4.92
C SER A 39 -3.20 15.34 5.85
N ARG A 40 -4.32 14.84 5.30
CA ARG A 40 -5.44 14.31 6.11
C ARG A 40 -5.07 13.05 6.87
N SER A 41 -4.32 12.11 6.26
CA SER A 41 -3.88 10.91 6.96
C SER A 41 -2.88 11.21 8.06
N ILE A 42 -1.93 12.12 7.82
CA ILE A 42 -0.97 12.61 8.81
C ILE A 42 -1.70 13.28 9.99
N LYS A 43 -2.61 14.22 9.69
CA LYS A 43 -3.42 14.88 10.70
C LYS A 43 -4.27 13.90 11.50
N GLY A 44 -4.89 12.93 10.82
CA GLY A 44 -5.74 11.90 11.44
C GLY A 44 -5.01 11.03 12.46
N VAL A 45 -3.73 10.67 12.26
CA VAL A 45 -2.98 9.91 13.27
C VAL A 45 -2.57 10.79 14.44
N MET A 46 -2.21 12.05 14.22
CA MET A 46 -1.87 12.99 15.31
C MET A 46 -3.09 13.30 16.19
N GLU A 47 -4.23 13.62 15.59
CA GLU A 47 -5.48 13.91 16.29
C GLU A 47 -5.99 12.70 17.08
N HIS A 48 -5.83 11.48 16.53
CA HIS A 48 -6.28 10.26 17.19
C HIS A 48 -5.64 10.05 18.56
N VAL A 49 -4.38 10.42 18.72
CA VAL A 49 -3.64 10.28 19.98
C VAL A 49 -3.42 11.61 20.69
N ASN A 50 -3.95 12.71 20.15
CA ASN A 50 -3.85 14.07 20.67
C ASN A 50 -2.39 14.49 20.96
N ILE A 51 -1.50 14.28 19.99
CA ILE A 51 -0.07 14.63 20.11
C ILE A 51 0.20 16.02 19.55
N ASP A 52 1.13 16.74 20.16
CA ASP A 52 1.63 18.01 19.64
C ASP A 52 2.44 17.75 18.36
N PRO A 53 2.09 18.39 17.22
CA PRO A 53 2.85 18.25 15.98
C PRO A 53 4.35 18.55 16.10
N SER A 54 4.77 19.35 17.06
CA SER A 54 6.17 19.68 17.30
C SER A 54 7.01 18.53 17.88
N THR A 55 6.36 17.47 18.38
CA THR A 55 7.05 16.28 18.90
C THR A 55 7.43 15.29 17.81
N VAL A 56 6.82 15.39 16.63
CA VAL A 56 7.14 14.55 15.48
C VAL A 56 8.48 14.97 14.90
N GLU A 57 9.40 14.04 14.73
CA GLU A 57 10.75 14.32 14.25
C GLU A 57 10.89 14.12 12.74
N GLU A 58 10.04 13.25 12.15
CA GLU A 58 10.13 12.91 10.74
C GLU A 58 8.80 12.48 10.12
N VAL A 59 8.65 12.75 8.81
CA VAL A 59 7.53 12.30 7.98
C VAL A 59 8.04 11.62 6.72
N ILE A 60 7.66 10.37 6.50
CA ILE A 60 8.03 9.58 5.31
C ILE A 60 6.76 9.15 4.59
N MET A 61 6.60 9.57 3.32
CA MET A 61 5.41 9.22 2.53
C MET A 61 5.80 8.51 1.24
N GLY A 62 5.17 7.37 0.99
CA GLY A 62 5.21 6.69 -0.30
C GLY A 62 4.32 7.38 -1.33
N ASN A 63 4.84 7.58 -2.55
CA ASN A 63 4.07 8.06 -3.68
C ASN A 63 4.70 7.56 -4.98
N THR A 64 3.88 7.03 -5.87
CA THR A 64 4.33 6.40 -7.13
C THR A 64 4.32 7.39 -8.29
N ILE A 65 3.17 8.00 -8.57
CA ILE A 65 2.99 8.92 -9.69
C ILE A 65 3.34 10.32 -9.21
N GLN A 66 4.61 10.70 -9.36
CA GLN A 66 5.14 11.95 -8.81
C GLN A 66 5.02 13.13 -9.76
N ALA A 67 4.76 12.85 -11.04
CA ALA A 67 4.62 13.91 -12.05
C ALA A 67 3.53 14.92 -11.64
N GLY A 68 3.86 16.22 -11.70
CA GLY A 68 2.92 17.31 -11.37
C GLY A 68 2.62 17.54 -9.89
N ASN A 69 3.12 16.70 -8.96
CA ASN A 69 2.92 16.85 -7.52
C ASN A 69 3.83 17.93 -6.88
N GLY A 70 4.79 18.48 -7.63
CA GLY A 70 5.74 19.45 -7.11
C GLY A 70 6.90 18.80 -6.33
N GLN A 71 7.65 19.63 -5.61
CA GLN A 71 8.81 19.17 -4.87
C GLN A 71 8.37 18.46 -3.59
N ASN A 72 8.99 17.31 -3.27
CA ASN A 72 8.87 16.62 -1.99
C ASN A 72 7.42 16.53 -1.46
N LEU A 73 6.65 15.62 -2.00
CA LEU A 73 5.23 15.46 -1.65
C LEU A 73 5.02 15.27 -0.12
N ALA A 74 5.90 14.50 0.53
CA ALA A 74 5.85 14.31 1.99
C ALA A 74 5.98 15.65 2.74
N GLY A 75 6.84 16.53 2.26
CA GLY A 75 6.99 17.88 2.81
C GLY A 75 5.72 18.71 2.71
N GLN A 76 5.06 18.67 1.54
CA GLN A 76 3.79 19.36 1.33
C GLN A 76 2.70 18.78 2.24
N CYS A 77 2.56 17.45 2.32
CA CYS A 77 1.59 16.79 3.20
C CYS A 77 1.79 17.19 4.66
N ALA A 78 3.02 17.15 5.15
CA ALA A 78 3.37 17.49 6.53
C ALA A 78 3.07 18.97 6.86
N SER A 79 3.47 19.90 6.00
CA SER A 79 3.20 21.33 6.20
C SER A 79 1.70 21.62 6.18
N MET A 80 0.93 21.02 5.29
CA MET A 80 -0.54 21.14 5.25
C MET A 80 -1.22 20.48 6.46
N ALA A 81 -0.58 19.48 7.07
CA ALA A 81 -1.06 18.86 8.31
C ALA A 81 -0.72 19.67 9.57
N GLY A 82 0.05 20.76 9.43
CA GLY A 82 0.42 21.64 10.54
C GLY A 82 1.71 21.27 11.28
N LEU A 83 2.54 20.39 10.69
CA LEU A 83 3.86 20.08 11.28
C LEU A 83 4.82 21.26 11.06
N PRO A 84 5.70 21.53 12.04
CA PRO A 84 6.72 22.58 11.93
C PRO A 84 7.73 22.35 10.81
N ASP A 85 8.40 23.42 10.38
CA ASP A 85 9.38 23.38 9.29
C ASP A 85 10.63 22.56 9.62
N PHE A 86 11.00 22.47 10.89
CA PHE A 86 12.18 21.72 11.34
C PHE A 86 12.02 20.20 11.28
N VAL A 87 10.80 19.67 11.13
CA VAL A 87 10.55 18.22 10.96
C VAL A 87 11.19 17.76 9.66
N THR A 88 11.96 16.70 9.68
CA THR A 88 12.51 16.08 8.47
C THR A 88 11.41 15.45 7.63
N LYS A 89 11.48 15.57 6.29
CA LYS A 89 10.42 15.08 5.41
C LYS A 89 11.01 14.56 4.10
N TYR A 90 10.62 13.34 3.68
CA TYR A 90 11.00 12.84 2.36
C TYR A 90 9.98 11.86 1.79
N THR A 91 10.01 11.73 0.45
CA THR A 91 9.13 10.86 -0.30
C THR A 91 9.91 9.67 -0.85
N VAL A 92 9.34 8.45 -0.73
CA VAL A 92 9.93 7.22 -1.25
C VAL A 92 9.08 6.63 -2.36
N ASN A 93 9.72 5.93 -3.31
CA ASN A 93 9.04 5.29 -4.44
C ASN A 93 9.66 3.92 -4.75
N VAL A 94 8.88 2.88 -4.53
CA VAL A 94 9.03 1.52 -5.04
C VAL A 94 7.66 1.03 -5.55
N VAL A 95 7.01 1.88 -6.34
CA VAL A 95 5.70 1.64 -6.93
C VAL A 95 4.67 1.26 -5.83
N CYS A 96 3.97 0.12 -5.96
CA CYS A 96 2.88 -0.29 -5.07
C CYS A 96 3.29 -0.46 -3.59
N ALA A 97 4.57 -0.79 -3.32
CA ALA A 97 5.06 -1.02 -1.96
C ALA A 97 5.59 0.26 -1.27
N SER A 98 5.53 1.43 -1.92
CA SER A 98 6.11 2.67 -1.39
C SER A 98 5.64 3.01 0.03
N GLY A 99 4.36 2.85 0.33
CA GLY A 99 3.82 3.07 1.67
C GLY A 99 4.37 2.11 2.71
N MET A 100 4.61 0.84 2.36
CA MET A 100 5.25 -0.12 3.28
C MET A 100 6.74 0.21 3.47
N LEU A 101 7.44 0.58 2.39
CA LEU A 101 8.83 1.02 2.47
C LEU A 101 8.98 2.26 3.36
N ALA A 102 8.03 3.19 3.33
CA ALA A 102 8.02 4.34 4.23
C ALA A 102 7.99 3.90 5.70
N VAL A 103 7.10 2.94 6.04
CA VAL A 103 7.02 2.37 7.40
C VAL A 103 8.30 1.60 7.77
N GLU A 104 8.87 0.83 6.84
CA GLU A 104 10.15 0.15 7.05
C GLU A 104 11.30 1.14 7.29
N SER A 105 11.35 2.24 6.53
CA SER A 105 12.39 3.26 6.67
C SER A 105 12.32 3.92 8.04
N GLY A 106 11.16 4.40 8.45
CA GLY A 106 10.99 4.95 9.80
C GLY A 106 11.26 3.93 10.90
N SER A 107 10.91 2.66 10.69
CA SER A 107 11.25 1.60 11.63
C SER A 107 12.76 1.42 11.79
N ARG A 108 13.53 1.48 10.68
CA ARG A 108 15.00 1.39 10.73
C ARG A 108 15.62 2.54 11.51
N GLU A 109 15.14 3.76 11.35
CA GLU A 109 15.66 4.93 12.05
C GLU A 109 15.40 4.85 13.57
N ILE A 110 14.21 4.40 13.97
CA ILE A 110 13.91 4.15 15.38
C ILE A 110 14.78 3.00 15.92
N MET A 111 14.92 1.89 15.18
CA MET A 111 15.78 0.77 15.58
C MET A 111 17.24 1.20 15.81
N LEU A 112 17.74 2.13 14.99
CA LEU A 112 19.10 2.67 15.12
C LEU A 112 19.23 3.75 16.19
N GLY A 113 18.13 4.24 16.76
CA GLY A 113 18.11 5.30 17.75
C GLY A 113 18.37 6.70 17.18
N GLU A 114 18.17 6.88 15.87
CA GLU A 114 18.32 8.18 15.20
C GLU A 114 17.09 9.07 15.42
N LYS A 115 15.92 8.46 15.54
CA LYS A 115 14.63 9.12 15.77
C LYS A 115 13.80 8.34 16.79
N ASP A 116 12.91 9.05 17.48
CA ASP A 116 12.02 8.48 18.49
C ASP A 116 10.54 8.49 18.08
N LEU A 117 10.11 9.44 17.21
CA LEU A 117 8.70 9.59 16.81
C LEU A 117 8.57 10.00 15.34
N ILE A 118 8.03 9.09 14.52
CA ILE A 118 7.97 9.21 13.07
C ILE A 118 6.53 8.97 12.57
N ILE A 119 6.08 9.78 11.62
CA ILE A 119 4.89 9.48 10.84
C ILE A 119 5.32 8.88 9.51
N ALA A 120 4.88 7.65 9.23
CA ALA A 120 5.17 6.96 7.98
C ALA A 120 3.90 6.46 7.31
N GLY A 121 3.83 6.57 5.99
CA GLY A 121 2.63 6.15 5.26
C GLY A 121 2.76 6.26 3.76
N GLY A 122 1.62 6.45 3.08
CA GLY A 122 1.61 6.60 1.64
C GLY A 122 0.38 7.35 1.15
N VAL A 123 0.50 7.87 -0.05
CA VAL A 123 -0.58 8.59 -0.72
C VAL A 123 -0.50 8.39 -2.22
N GLU A 124 -1.66 8.29 -2.85
CA GLU A 124 -1.79 8.34 -4.31
C GLU A 124 -3.08 9.04 -4.71
N SER A 125 -3.00 9.90 -5.71
CA SER A 125 -4.18 10.47 -6.37
C SER A 125 -4.07 10.20 -7.87
N MET A 126 -4.50 9.00 -8.28
CA MET A 126 -4.45 8.58 -9.67
C MET A 126 -5.36 9.44 -10.55
N SER A 127 -6.45 9.95 -9.98
CA SER A 127 -7.38 10.87 -10.66
C SER A 127 -6.75 12.21 -11.06
N ASN A 128 -5.63 12.59 -10.42
CA ASN A 128 -4.91 13.83 -10.68
C ASN A 128 -3.57 13.62 -11.42
N SER A 129 -3.34 12.42 -11.97
CA SER A 129 -2.16 12.13 -12.77
C SER A 129 -2.18 12.97 -14.06
N PRO A 130 -1.15 13.79 -14.32
CA PRO A 130 -1.14 14.65 -15.51
C PRO A 130 -0.77 13.89 -16.78
N PHE A 131 -1.19 14.41 -17.91
CA PHE A 131 -0.57 14.08 -19.19
C PHE A 131 0.72 14.87 -19.37
N MET A 132 1.76 14.21 -19.85
CA MET A 132 3.09 14.78 -20.07
C MET A 132 3.36 14.97 -21.55
N MET A 133 4.07 16.05 -21.89
CA MET A 133 4.61 16.29 -23.22
C MET A 133 6.09 15.89 -23.26
N ASP A 134 6.56 15.45 -24.43
CA ASP A 134 7.98 15.15 -24.64
C ASP A 134 8.88 16.35 -24.32
N SER A 135 10.07 16.09 -23.79
CA SER A 135 11.07 17.11 -23.45
C SER A 135 11.53 17.94 -24.66
N ASP A 136 11.40 17.40 -25.88
CA ASP A 136 11.74 18.10 -27.13
C ASP A 136 11.00 19.44 -27.28
N PHE A 137 9.80 19.56 -26.69
CA PHE A 137 9.07 20.83 -26.62
C PHE A 137 9.84 21.96 -25.94
N ARG A 138 10.72 21.64 -24.98
CA ARG A 138 11.56 22.64 -24.28
C ARG A 138 12.56 23.32 -25.20
N TRP A 139 13.01 22.62 -26.22
CA TRP A 139 14.07 23.06 -27.13
C TRP A 139 13.54 23.63 -28.45
N GLY A 140 12.24 23.70 -28.59
CA GLY A 140 11.58 24.13 -29.82
C GLY A 140 11.51 23.02 -30.88
N VAL A 141 10.34 22.84 -31.43
CA VAL A 141 10.04 21.77 -32.41
C VAL A 141 10.51 22.17 -33.78
N LYS A 142 11.81 22.25 -33.99
CA LYS A 142 12.41 22.76 -35.28
C LYS A 142 12.31 21.78 -36.44
N HIS A 143 11.98 20.53 -36.22
CA HIS A 143 11.98 19.47 -37.25
C HIS A 143 10.71 18.59 -37.17
N LEU A 144 9.55 19.24 -37.17
CA LEU A 144 8.23 18.58 -37.09
C LEU A 144 7.80 17.75 -38.29
N THR A 145 8.59 17.71 -39.35
CA THR A 145 8.15 17.10 -40.62
C THR A 145 7.83 15.60 -40.51
N ASN A 146 8.24 14.91 -39.45
CA ASN A 146 7.99 13.46 -39.26
C ASN A 146 7.81 12.98 -37.79
N LYS A 147 7.66 13.87 -36.80
CA LYS A 147 7.38 13.45 -35.43
C LYS A 147 5.90 13.62 -35.09
N HIS A 148 5.25 12.53 -34.74
CA HIS A 148 3.96 12.59 -34.05
C HIS A 148 4.19 13.16 -32.64
N MET A 149 3.38 14.14 -32.27
CA MET A 149 3.38 14.67 -30.91
C MET A 149 2.50 13.76 -30.05
N GLU A 150 3.09 13.07 -29.08
CA GLU A 150 2.37 12.21 -28.17
C GLU A 150 2.21 12.88 -26.81
N LEU A 151 1.01 12.81 -26.27
CA LEU A 151 0.74 13.07 -24.86
C LEU A 151 0.85 11.74 -24.12
N THR A 152 1.76 11.68 -23.16
CA THR A 152 1.97 10.49 -22.35
C THR A 152 1.17 10.61 -21.04
N ASP A 153 0.29 9.65 -20.77
CA ASP A 153 -0.39 9.55 -19.47
C ASP A 153 0.63 9.09 -18.41
N SER A 154 0.89 9.96 -17.42
CA SER A 154 1.82 9.65 -16.33
C SER A 154 1.34 8.49 -15.46
N MET A 155 0.03 8.30 -15.33
CA MET A 155 -0.52 7.16 -14.60
C MET A 155 -0.13 5.82 -15.24
N LEU A 156 -0.23 5.74 -16.57
CA LEU A 156 0.22 4.56 -17.31
C LEU A 156 1.74 4.43 -17.24
N LYS A 157 2.47 5.50 -17.60
CA LYS A 157 3.92 5.48 -17.75
C LYS A 157 4.66 5.14 -16.46
N ASP A 158 4.28 5.76 -15.36
CA ASP A 158 5.00 5.68 -14.09
C ASP A 158 4.40 4.62 -13.14
N GLY A 159 3.14 4.23 -13.36
CA GLY A 159 2.40 3.37 -12.42
C GLY A 159 2.01 1.99 -12.94
N LEU A 160 1.68 1.84 -14.22
CA LEU A 160 1.01 0.64 -14.73
C LEU A 160 1.78 -0.11 -15.84
N LEU A 161 2.76 0.56 -16.46
CA LEU A 161 3.62 -0.06 -17.46
C LEU A 161 4.97 -0.46 -16.86
N GLU A 162 5.50 -1.59 -17.29
CA GLU A 162 6.85 -2.01 -16.95
C GLU A 162 7.88 -1.05 -17.60
N GLY A 163 8.87 -0.62 -16.82
CA GLY A 163 9.73 0.52 -17.18
C GLY A 163 10.66 0.30 -18.37
N LEU A 164 11.06 -0.94 -18.66
CA LEU A 164 12.03 -1.26 -19.72
C LEU A 164 11.35 -1.68 -21.03
N HIS A 165 10.31 -2.49 -20.97
CA HIS A 165 9.65 -3.06 -22.15
C HIS A 165 8.32 -2.36 -22.48
N GLY A 166 7.75 -1.63 -21.53
CA GLY A 166 6.49 -0.92 -21.71
C GLY A 166 5.24 -1.80 -21.68
N ASP A 167 5.38 -3.05 -21.26
CA ASP A 167 4.24 -3.96 -21.10
C ASP A 167 3.37 -3.55 -19.92
N HIS A 168 2.05 -3.66 -20.08
CA HIS A 168 1.14 -3.45 -18.96
C HIS A 168 1.29 -4.56 -17.93
N MET A 169 1.37 -4.19 -16.62
CA MET A 169 1.58 -5.15 -15.53
C MET A 169 0.56 -6.30 -15.51
N GLY A 170 -0.65 -6.07 -16.02
CA GLY A 170 -1.67 -7.11 -16.18
C GLY A 170 -1.27 -8.24 -17.15
N ILE A 171 -0.41 -7.95 -18.14
CA ILE A 171 0.11 -8.98 -19.06
C ILE A 171 0.96 -9.99 -18.31
N TYR A 172 1.81 -9.52 -17.40
CA TYR A 172 2.64 -10.40 -16.55
C TYR A 172 1.81 -11.19 -15.53
N ALA A 173 0.72 -10.60 -15.05
CA ALA A 173 -0.22 -11.32 -14.19
C ALA A 173 -0.98 -12.43 -14.97
N GLU A 174 -1.31 -12.23 -16.26
CA GLU A 174 -1.84 -13.29 -17.15
C GLU A 174 -0.82 -14.41 -17.35
N ASP A 175 0.46 -14.08 -17.57
CA ASP A 175 1.52 -15.08 -17.71
C ASP A 175 1.68 -15.90 -16.41
N THR A 176 1.59 -15.23 -15.26
CA THR A 176 1.61 -15.89 -13.95
C THR A 176 0.39 -16.81 -13.78
N ALA A 177 -0.81 -16.37 -14.17
CA ALA A 177 -2.00 -17.21 -14.14
C ALA A 177 -1.81 -18.51 -14.95
N LYS A 178 -1.28 -18.37 -16.15
CA LYS A 178 -0.97 -19.51 -17.02
C LYS A 178 0.09 -20.43 -16.39
N LYS A 179 1.15 -19.87 -15.83
CA LYS A 179 2.24 -20.61 -15.15
C LYS A 179 1.72 -21.50 -14.02
N TYR A 180 0.78 -20.97 -13.22
CA TYR A 180 0.21 -21.66 -12.06
C TYR A 180 -1.10 -22.39 -12.34
N GLY A 181 -1.59 -22.39 -13.59
CA GLY A 181 -2.81 -23.07 -13.99
C GLY A 181 -4.08 -22.49 -13.33
N ILE A 182 -4.05 -21.19 -12.97
CA ILE A 182 -5.21 -20.52 -12.36
C ILE A 182 -6.26 -20.27 -13.44
N THR A 183 -7.48 -20.68 -13.15
CA THR A 183 -8.61 -20.53 -14.06
C THR A 183 -9.31 -19.18 -13.88
N ARG A 184 -10.07 -18.76 -14.91
CA ARG A 184 -10.94 -17.58 -14.84
C ARG A 184 -11.91 -17.69 -13.66
N ARG A 185 -12.50 -18.85 -13.46
CA ARG A 185 -13.46 -19.08 -12.39
C ARG A 185 -12.85 -18.91 -11.01
N GLU A 186 -11.66 -19.47 -10.75
CA GLU A 186 -10.93 -19.27 -9.49
C GLU A 186 -10.62 -17.79 -9.22
N ALA A 187 -10.23 -17.05 -10.26
CA ALA A 187 -9.97 -15.62 -10.18
C ALA A 187 -11.24 -14.82 -9.82
N ASP A 188 -12.37 -15.17 -10.43
CA ASP A 188 -13.67 -14.52 -10.17
C ASP A 188 -14.24 -14.91 -8.80
N GLU A 189 -14.13 -16.16 -8.36
CA GLU A 189 -14.54 -16.61 -7.01
C GLU A 189 -13.74 -15.91 -5.90
N PHE A 190 -12.42 -15.75 -6.09
CA PHE A 190 -11.60 -14.95 -5.17
C PHE A 190 -12.10 -13.51 -5.09
N SER A 191 -12.39 -12.91 -6.24
CA SER A 191 -12.87 -11.52 -6.32
C SER A 191 -14.24 -11.36 -5.69
N LEU A 192 -15.17 -12.27 -5.95
CA LEU A 192 -16.48 -12.28 -5.30
C LEU A 192 -16.36 -12.28 -3.78
N ARG A 193 -15.47 -13.14 -3.23
CA ARG A 193 -15.19 -13.18 -1.80
C ARG A 193 -14.65 -11.83 -1.30
N SER A 194 -13.71 -11.21 -2.01
CA SER A 194 -13.16 -9.89 -1.65
C SER A 194 -14.26 -8.83 -1.57
N PHE A 195 -15.15 -8.73 -2.59
CA PHE A 195 -16.29 -7.81 -2.58
C PHE A 195 -17.27 -8.08 -1.44
N GLN A 196 -17.61 -9.33 -1.18
CA GLN A 196 -18.53 -9.72 -0.11
C GLN A 196 -17.98 -9.34 1.27
N LEU A 197 -16.71 -9.63 1.53
CA LEU A 197 -16.05 -9.30 2.79
C LEU A 197 -15.94 -7.79 2.97
N ALA A 198 -15.52 -7.04 1.96
CA ALA A 198 -15.42 -5.59 2.02
C ALA A 198 -16.79 -4.92 2.23
N SER A 199 -17.83 -5.38 1.53
CA SER A 199 -19.21 -4.89 1.70
C SER A 199 -19.74 -5.17 3.11
N LYS A 200 -19.54 -6.39 3.61
CA LYS A 200 -19.94 -6.77 4.97
C LYS A 200 -19.25 -5.89 6.01
N TYR A 201 -17.92 -5.69 5.88
CA TYR A 201 -17.14 -4.88 6.79
C TYR A 201 -17.58 -3.41 6.80
N ASN A 202 -17.78 -2.80 5.64
CA ASN A 202 -18.28 -1.43 5.56
C ASN A 202 -19.67 -1.25 6.17
N LYS A 203 -20.58 -2.20 5.95
CA LYS A 203 -21.95 -2.17 6.52
C LYS A 203 -21.96 -2.36 8.05
N SER A 204 -20.95 -3.03 8.61
CA SER A 204 -20.89 -3.28 10.06
C SER A 204 -20.51 -2.06 10.89
N GLY A 205 -19.95 -1.02 10.27
CA GLY A 205 -19.43 0.17 10.94
C GLY A 205 -18.13 -0.06 11.72
N LEU A 206 -17.51 -1.24 11.59
CA LEU A 206 -16.23 -1.59 12.25
C LEU A 206 -15.03 -0.86 11.64
N ASN A 207 -15.23 -0.16 10.52
CA ASN A 207 -14.20 0.65 9.87
C ASN A 207 -14.01 2.04 10.50
N LYS A 208 -14.82 2.44 11.46
CA LYS A 208 -14.76 3.79 12.08
C LYS A 208 -13.40 4.08 12.74
N ASP A 209 -12.79 3.08 13.36
CA ASP A 209 -11.48 3.25 14.00
C ASP A 209 -10.33 3.24 12.99
N GLU A 210 -10.54 2.69 11.81
CA GLU A 210 -9.57 2.65 10.71
C GLU A 210 -9.65 3.91 9.85
N LEU A 211 -10.87 4.39 9.54
CA LEU A 211 -11.11 5.50 8.64
C LEU A 211 -11.00 6.87 9.32
N ILE A 212 -10.49 7.81 8.55
CA ILE A 212 -10.58 9.25 8.85
C ILE A 212 -11.89 9.76 8.29
N HIS A 213 -12.57 10.62 9.05
CA HIS A 213 -13.76 11.29 8.55
C HIS A 213 -13.40 12.25 7.40
N MET A 214 -14.14 12.15 6.31
CA MET A 214 -14.05 13.06 5.16
C MET A 214 -15.46 13.45 4.70
N ASP A 215 -15.69 14.74 4.47
CA ASP A 215 -16.99 15.25 3.99
C ASP A 215 -17.30 14.77 2.57
N GLU A 216 -16.25 14.58 1.74
CA GLU A 216 -16.39 14.18 0.35
C GLU A 216 -16.69 12.69 0.17
N LEU A 217 -16.29 11.85 1.13
CA LEU A 217 -16.42 10.41 1.03
C LEU A 217 -16.42 9.74 2.41
N GLY A 218 -17.52 9.13 2.80
CA GLY A 218 -17.68 8.50 4.12
C GLY A 218 -17.22 7.03 4.20
N MET A 219 -17.05 6.35 3.06
CA MET A 219 -16.66 4.93 2.97
C MET A 219 -15.94 4.65 1.66
N ASP A 220 -15.33 3.46 1.52
CA ASP A 220 -14.66 3.05 0.29
C ASP A 220 -15.65 3.02 -0.89
N GLU A 221 -15.33 3.77 -1.96
CA GLU A 221 -16.24 4.01 -3.09
C GLU A 221 -16.24 2.89 -4.14
N GLY A 222 -15.22 2.02 -4.11
CA GLY A 222 -15.09 0.91 -5.05
C GLY A 222 -16.13 -0.20 -4.89
N LEU A 223 -16.84 -0.22 -3.75
CA LEU A 223 -17.78 -1.27 -3.39
C LEU A 223 -19.00 -1.29 -4.31
N ARG A 224 -19.37 -2.49 -4.72
CA ARG A 224 -20.55 -2.76 -5.55
C ARG A 224 -21.08 -4.15 -5.24
N ASP A 225 -22.37 -4.36 -5.45
CA ASP A 225 -22.94 -5.68 -5.40
C ASP A 225 -22.55 -6.43 -6.68
N VAL A 226 -21.91 -7.59 -6.51
CA VAL A 226 -21.47 -8.47 -7.60
C VAL A 226 -21.96 -9.89 -7.35
N SER A 227 -22.26 -10.58 -8.43
CA SER A 227 -22.47 -12.03 -8.42
C SER A 227 -21.41 -12.72 -9.30
N LEU A 228 -21.25 -14.03 -9.14
CA LEU A 228 -20.30 -14.78 -9.95
C LEU A 228 -20.63 -14.64 -11.45
N GLU A 229 -21.91 -14.71 -11.80
CA GLU A 229 -22.40 -14.56 -13.19
C GLU A 229 -22.03 -13.17 -13.74
N SER A 230 -22.14 -12.11 -12.92
CA SER A 230 -21.78 -10.74 -13.35
C SER A 230 -20.28 -10.59 -13.57
N LEU A 231 -19.43 -11.29 -12.81
CA LEU A 231 -17.99 -11.32 -12.99
C LEU A 231 -17.60 -12.16 -14.23
N GLU A 232 -18.16 -13.34 -14.39
CA GLU A 232 -17.92 -14.22 -15.53
C GLU A 232 -18.32 -13.59 -16.88
N ALA A 233 -19.32 -12.70 -16.91
CA ALA A 233 -19.75 -11.97 -18.10
C ALA A 233 -18.77 -10.88 -18.56
N LEU A 234 -17.78 -10.49 -17.74
CA LEU A 234 -16.81 -9.46 -18.10
C LEU A 234 -15.81 -9.96 -19.14
N LYS A 235 -15.44 -9.07 -20.08
CA LYS A 235 -14.41 -9.37 -21.07
C LYS A 235 -13.01 -9.31 -20.47
N PRO A 236 -12.06 -10.12 -20.96
CA PRO A 236 -10.65 -9.97 -20.62
C PRO A 236 -10.16 -8.54 -20.89
N ALA A 237 -9.31 -8.03 -19.99
CA ALA A 237 -8.85 -6.63 -20.01
C ALA A 237 -7.47 -6.46 -20.66
N PHE A 238 -6.59 -7.47 -20.57
CA PHE A 238 -5.18 -7.32 -20.95
C PHE A 238 -4.79 -8.15 -22.19
N ARG A 239 -5.42 -9.31 -22.41
CA ARG A 239 -5.25 -10.17 -23.59
C ARG A 239 -6.62 -10.70 -24.04
N PRO A 240 -6.83 -10.90 -25.36
CA PRO A 240 -8.12 -11.39 -25.87
C PRO A 240 -8.53 -12.75 -25.30
N ASP A 241 -7.55 -13.62 -25.03
CA ASP A 241 -7.68 -14.97 -24.46
C ASP A 241 -7.33 -15.02 -22.95
N GLY A 242 -7.20 -13.86 -22.31
CA GLY A 242 -6.84 -13.73 -20.90
C GLY A 242 -7.97 -14.07 -19.94
N ILE A 243 -7.63 -14.22 -18.67
CA ILE A 243 -8.57 -14.49 -17.57
C ILE A 243 -8.81 -13.26 -16.68
N LEU A 244 -7.94 -12.26 -16.78
CA LEU A 244 -8.05 -11.04 -15.96
C LEU A 244 -9.01 -10.03 -16.59
N THR A 245 -9.89 -9.50 -15.77
CA THR A 245 -10.96 -8.56 -16.16
C THR A 245 -10.99 -7.37 -15.19
N ALA A 246 -11.80 -6.38 -15.50
CA ALA A 246 -12.09 -5.27 -14.57
C ALA A 246 -12.80 -5.73 -13.27
N GLY A 247 -13.26 -6.98 -13.19
CA GLY A 247 -13.90 -7.54 -12.00
C GLY A 247 -12.97 -8.30 -11.07
N ASN A 248 -11.81 -8.76 -11.59
CA ASN A 248 -10.84 -9.54 -10.83
C ASN A 248 -9.44 -8.93 -10.84
N SER A 249 -9.36 -7.65 -11.20
CA SER A 249 -8.20 -6.77 -11.08
C SER A 249 -8.53 -5.60 -10.17
N SER A 250 -7.53 -5.04 -9.50
CA SER A 250 -7.72 -3.89 -8.62
C SER A 250 -8.18 -2.64 -9.39
N GLN A 251 -8.97 -1.80 -8.71
CA GLN A 251 -9.49 -0.57 -9.31
C GLN A 251 -8.46 0.56 -9.17
N LEU A 252 -8.33 1.41 -10.21
CA LEU A 252 -7.61 2.68 -10.13
C LEU A 252 -8.29 3.58 -9.09
N SER A 253 -7.51 4.21 -8.22
CA SER A 253 -8.09 4.80 -7.00
C SER A 253 -7.24 5.93 -6.42
N ASP A 254 -7.86 6.72 -5.56
CA ASP A 254 -7.28 7.79 -4.78
C ASP A 254 -7.35 7.44 -3.29
N GLY A 255 -6.28 7.71 -2.53
CA GLY A 255 -6.30 7.45 -1.09
C GLY A 255 -4.97 7.72 -0.40
N SER A 256 -5.02 7.78 0.93
CA SER A 256 -3.84 7.95 1.77
C SER A 256 -3.99 7.19 3.08
N SER A 257 -2.87 6.78 3.65
CA SER A 257 -2.79 6.21 5.00
C SER A 257 -1.52 6.63 5.70
N ALA A 258 -1.55 6.68 7.03
CA ALA A 258 -0.42 6.99 7.87
C ALA A 258 -0.42 6.13 9.14
N LEU A 259 0.78 5.84 9.63
CA LEU A 259 1.05 5.19 10.90
C LEU A 259 1.96 6.10 11.72
N LEU A 260 1.69 6.22 13.01
CA LEU A 260 2.58 6.90 13.97
C LEU A 260 3.45 5.84 14.63
N LEU A 261 4.75 5.90 14.35
CA LEU A 261 5.78 5.01 14.88
C LEU A 261 6.49 5.67 16.06
N ALA A 262 6.75 4.91 17.11
CA ALA A 262 7.41 5.42 18.32
C ALA A 262 8.45 4.43 18.86
N SER A 263 9.53 4.98 19.44
CA SER A 263 10.42 4.23 20.32
C SER A 263 9.79 4.03 21.70
N GLU A 264 10.34 3.13 22.52
CA GLU A 264 9.93 3.00 23.92
C GLU A 264 10.13 4.31 24.72
N LYS A 265 11.16 5.08 24.37
CA LYS A 265 11.43 6.40 24.96
C LYS A 265 10.29 7.37 24.65
N ALA A 266 9.87 7.50 23.39
CA ALA A 266 8.76 8.38 23.01
C ALA A 266 7.43 7.94 23.64
N LEU A 267 7.18 6.62 23.77
CA LEU A 267 5.99 6.15 24.49
C LEU A 267 5.94 6.68 25.93
N LYS A 268 7.06 6.63 26.65
CA LYS A 268 7.16 7.09 28.04
C LYS A 268 7.09 8.62 28.13
N GLU A 269 7.81 9.32 27.27
CA GLU A 269 7.94 10.78 27.28
C GLU A 269 6.61 11.47 26.98
N TYR A 270 5.86 10.96 25.99
CA TYR A 270 4.61 11.56 25.54
C TYR A 270 3.36 10.85 26.07
N GLY A 271 3.52 9.83 26.92
CA GLY A 271 2.41 9.08 27.49
C GLY A 271 1.58 8.32 26.45
N LEU A 272 2.21 7.88 25.37
CA LEU A 272 1.55 7.21 24.25
C LEU A 272 1.28 5.72 24.55
N ARG A 273 0.16 5.22 24.07
CA ARG A 273 -0.21 3.81 24.19
C ARG A 273 -0.05 3.10 22.85
N PRO A 274 0.83 2.11 22.73
CA PRO A 274 1.00 1.39 21.49
C PRO A 274 -0.19 0.47 21.22
N ILE A 275 -0.51 0.29 19.94
CA ILE A 275 -1.54 -0.63 19.46
C ILE A 275 -0.96 -1.87 18.80
N ALA A 276 0.30 -1.78 18.35
CA ALA A 276 1.05 -2.90 17.79
C ALA A 276 2.56 -2.63 17.91
N ARG A 277 3.36 -3.67 17.67
CA ARG A 277 4.83 -3.62 17.56
C ARG A 277 5.24 -4.19 16.22
N VAL A 278 6.19 -3.55 15.53
CA VAL A 278 6.83 -4.11 14.34
C VAL A 278 7.80 -5.20 14.77
N THR A 279 7.60 -6.42 14.30
CA THR A 279 8.42 -7.58 14.68
C THR A 279 9.45 -7.94 13.61
N GLY A 280 9.29 -7.45 12.39
CA GLY A 280 10.26 -7.63 11.32
C GLY A 280 9.74 -7.20 9.96
N PHE A 281 10.68 -7.02 9.05
CA PHE A 281 10.39 -6.73 7.65
C PHE A 281 11.49 -7.27 6.75
N MET A 282 11.13 -7.53 5.49
CA MET A 282 12.02 -8.07 4.47
C MET A 282 11.54 -7.70 3.08
N SER A 283 12.49 -7.47 2.18
CA SER A 283 12.21 -7.32 0.75
C SER A 283 12.89 -8.43 -0.06
N ALA A 284 12.34 -8.70 -1.23
CA ALA A 284 12.96 -9.57 -2.23
C ALA A 284 12.60 -9.06 -3.63
N SER A 285 13.41 -9.44 -4.62
CA SER A 285 13.16 -9.12 -6.01
C SER A 285 13.36 -10.35 -6.89
N LEU A 286 12.57 -10.43 -7.95
CA LEU A 286 12.63 -11.39 -9.05
C LEU A 286 12.78 -10.60 -10.35
N ALA A 287 12.72 -11.28 -11.50
CA ALA A 287 12.61 -10.58 -12.77
C ALA A 287 11.30 -9.75 -12.82
N PRO A 288 11.28 -8.58 -13.50
CA PRO A 288 10.08 -7.73 -13.53
C PRO A 288 8.79 -8.44 -13.94
N LYS A 289 8.87 -9.38 -14.88
CA LYS A 289 7.73 -10.21 -15.32
C LYS A 289 7.18 -11.15 -14.24
N ASP A 290 8.00 -11.51 -13.24
CA ASP A 290 7.64 -12.43 -12.16
C ASP A 290 7.22 -11.67 -10.87
N PHE A 291 6.93 -10.37 -10.95
CA PHE A 291 6.64 -9.51 -9.80
C PHE A 291 5.51 -10.04 -8.90
N VAL A 292 4.52 -10.71 -9.50
CA VAL A 292 3.39 -11.30 -8.77
C VAL A 292 3.82 -12.32 -7.73
N GLU A 293 4.93 -13.01 -7.99
CA GLU A 293 5.48 -14.06 -7.14
C GLU A 293 6.45 -13.55 -6.06
N ALA A 294 6.95 -12.33 -6.21
CA ALA A 294 7.98 -11.75 -5.34
C ALA A 294 7.62 -11.73 -3.84
N PRO A 295 6.34 -11.59 -3.41
CA PRO A 295 5.93 -11.74 -2.01
C PRO A 295 6.32 -13.08 -1.39
N VAL A 296 6.37 -14.16 -2.17
CA VAL A 296 6.70 -15.50 -1.67
C VAL A 296 8.14 -15.57 -1.15
N PRO A 297 9.20 -15.25 -1.92
CA PRO A 297 10.56 -15.25 -1.40
C PRO A 297 10.79 -14.16 -0.33
N ALA A 298 10.13 -13.00 -0.40
CA ALA A 298 10.22 -11.98 0.65
C ALA A 298 9.72 -12.53 1.99
N THR A 299 8.55 -13.15 1.99
CA THR A 299 7.95 -13.75 3.19
C THR A 299 8.81 -14.92 3.71
N LYS A 300 9.23 -15.86 2.84
CA LYS A 300 10.07 -17.00 3.26
C LYS A 300 11.37 -16.54 3.92
N LYS A 301 12.06 -15.54 3.35
CA LYS A 301 13.27 -14.96 3.94
C LYS A 301 13.02 -14.32 5.32
N LEU A 302 11.88 -13.64 5.48
CA LEU A 302 11.51 -13.04 6.76
C LEU A 302 11.26 -14.11 7.82
N LEU A 303 10.49 -15.14 7.49
CA LEU A 303 10.18 -16.26 8.37
C LEU A 303 11.45 -17.01 8.80
N GLU A 304 12.34 -17.30 7.84
CA GLU A 304 13.65 -17.92 8.12
C GLU A 304 14.48 -17.07 9.10
N LYS A 305 14.58 -15.75 8.85
CA LYS A 305 15.30 -14.81 9.73
C LYS A 305 14.73 -14.79 11.15
N GLN A 306 13.42 -14.97 11.28
CA GLN A 306 12.72 -14.96 12.58
C GLN A 306 12.68 -16.34 13.25
N GLY A 307 13.10 -17.42 12.56
CA GLY A 307 12.92 -18.79 13.03
C GLY A 307 11.45 -19.20 13.19
N LYS A 308 10.56 -18.59 12.37
CA LYS A 308 9.10 -18.80 12.40
C LYS A 308 8.61 -19.52 11.16
N ARG A 309 7.41 -20.08 11.26
CA ARG A 309 6.65 -20.69 10.16
C ARG A 309 5.43 -19.82 9.86
N ILE A 310 4.80 -20.06 8.71
CA ILE A 310 3.58 -19.34 8.32
C ILE A 310 2.44 -19.55 9.34
N ASP A 311 2.34 -20.74 9.92
CA ASP A 311 1.32 -21.11 10.90
C ASP A 311 1.49 -20.41 12.26
N ASP A 312 2.61 -19.71 12.48
CA ASP A 312 2.82 -18.91 13.70
C ASP A 312 2.15 -17.52 13.60
N TYR A 313 1.46 -17.24 12.48
CA TYR A 313 0.70 -16.02 12.24
C TYR A 313 -0.78 -16.28 12.15
N ASP A 314 -1.55 -15.42 12.83
CA ASP A 314 -3.00 -15.58 13.00
C ASP A 314 -3.81 -15.01 11.82
N ILE A 315 -3.23 -14.04 11.09
CA ILE A 315 -3.95 -13.27 10.04
C ILE A 315 -2.97 -12.68 9.02
N PHE A 316 -3.45 -12.55 7.78
CA PHE A 316 -2.65 -12.14 6.64
C PHE A 316 -3.35 -11.03 5.84
N GLU A 317 -2.58 -10.05 5.42
CA GLU A 317 -2.96 -9.08 4.38
C GLU A 317 -2.01 -9.20 3.19
N HIS A 318 -2.54 -9.45 2.03
CA HIS A 318 -1.82 -9.35 0.76
C HIS A 318 -2.52 -8.35 -0.14
N ASN A 319 -1.75 -7.43 -0.76
CA ASN A 319 -2.35 -6.46 -1.67
C ASN A 319 -2.86 -7.15 -2.95
N GLU A 320 -4.15 -7.05 -3.19
CA GLU A 320 -4.84 -7.66 -4.34
C GLU A 320 -4.67 -6.81 -5.62
N ALA A 321 -3.42 -6.64 -6.11
CA ALA A 321 -3.21 -5.96 -7.39
C ALA A 321 -4.02 -6.66 -8.50
N TYR A 322 -4.02 -7.97 -8.47
CA TYR A 322 -4.86 -8.89 -9.24
C TYR A 322 -5.29 -10.04 -8.34
N SER A 323 -6.46 -10.63 -8.58
CA SER A 323 -6.89 -11.82 -7.84
C SER A 323 -5.86 -12.96 -7.92
N VAL A 324 -5.27 -13.16 -9.10
CA VAL A 324 -4.20 -14.12 -9.35
C VAL A 324 -3.02 -13.93 -8.41
N ALA A 325 -2.63 -12.69 -8.13
CA ALA A 325 -1.50 -12.39 -7.23
C ALA A 325 -1.74 -12.97 -5.83
N SER A 326 -2.93 -12.73 -5.27
CA SER A 326 -3.28 -13.25 -3.95
C SER A 326 -3.49 -14.77 -3.94
N ILE A 327 -4.00 -15.36 -5.02
CA ILE A 327 -4.15 -16.81 -5.16
C ILE A 327 -2.77 -17.48 -5.17
N VAL A 328 -1.80 -16.97 -5.94
CA VAL A 328 -0.43 -17.50 -6.00
C VAL A 328 0.24 -17.41 -4.63
N VAL A 329 0.23 -16.24 -4.00
CA VAL A 329 0.84 -16.03 -2.68
C VAL A 329 0.23 -16.95 -1.62
N ARG A 330 -1.09 -17.02 -1.57
CA ARG A 330 -1.83 -17.92 -0.68
C ARG A 330 -1.40 -19.39 -0.86
N ASN A 331 -1.38 -19.86 -2.10
CA ASN A 331 -1.06 -21.26 -2.40
C ASN A 331 0.41 -21.58 -2.14
N GLN A 332 1.35 -20.71 -2.54
CA GLN A 332 2.79 -20.92 -2.40
C GLN A 332 3.29 -20.80 -0.95
N LEU A 333 2.58 -20.06 -0.11
CA LEU A 333 2.85 -19.95 1.32
C LEU A 333 1.95 -20.84 2.17
N SER A 334 1.02 -21.58 1.57
CA SER A 334 0.03 -22.43 2.28
C SER A 334 -0.81 -21.65 3.30
N ILE A 335 -1.18 -20.41 2.98
CA ILE A 335 -2.01 -19.57 3.84
C ILE A 335 -3.45 -20.09 3.82
N ASN A 336 -4.06 -20.26 5.00
CA ASN A 336 -5.48 -20.57 5.11
C ASN A 336 -6.31 -19.43 4.47
N PRO A 337 -7.17 -19.72 3.48
CA PRO A 337 -8.00 -18.71 2.82
C PRO A 337 -8.85 -17.86 3.76
N GLU A 338 -9.32 -18.42 4.89
CA GLU A 338 -10.16 -17.72 5.85
C GLU A 338 -9.40 -16.68 6.70
N LEU A 339 -8.07 -16.75 6.69
CA LEU A 339 -7.20 -15.81 7.41
C LEU A 339 -6.59 -14.74 6.49
N LEU A 340 -6.79 -14.85 5.18
CA LEU A 340 -6.27 -13.91 4.18
C LEU A 340 -7.31 -12.84 3.84
N ASN A 341 -6.92 -11.55 3.93
CA ASN A 341 -7.73 -10.39 3.52
C ASN A 341 -9.16 -10.45 4.08
N VAL A 342 -9.24 -10.62 5.39
CA VAL A 342 -10.51 -10.92 6.11
C VAL A 342 -11.56 -9.81 6.03
N ARG A 343 -11.16 -8.63 5.56
CA ARG A 343 -12.02 -7.46 5.31
C ARG A 343 -12.19 -7.15 3.81
N GLY A 344 -11.80 -8.11 2.92
CA GLY A 344 -11.64 -7.87 1.50
C GLY A 344 -10.37 -7.06 1.21
N GLY A 345 -10.11 -6.75 -0.06
CA GLY A 345 -8.87 -6.10 -0.47
C GLY A 345 -9.03 -5.22 -1.71
N ALA A 346 -7.91 -4.94 -2.38
CA ALA A 346 -7.81 -3.94 -3.43
C ALA A 346 -8.68 -4.21 -4.67
N VAL A 347 -9.05 -5.46 -4.95
CA VAL A 347 -10.01 -5.79 -6.02
C VAL A 347 -11.36 -5.13 -5.73
N ALA A 348 -11.78 -5.13 -4.46
CA ALA A 348 -13.05 -4.57 -4.04
C ALA A 348 -12.97 -3.07 -3.74
N ILE A 349 -11.97 -2.62 -2.96
CA ILE A 349 -11.92 -1.25 -2.45
C ILE A 349 -11.02 -0.32 -3.28
N GLY A 350 -10.10 -0.86 -4.09
CA GLY A 350 -9.18 -0.09 -4.92
C GLY A 350 -7.71 -0.15 -4.49
N HIS A 351 -6.83 0.28 -5.43
CA HIS A 351 -5.38 0.20 -5.30
C HIS A 351 -4.71 1.54 -5.62
N PRO A 352 -4.78 2.52 -4.71
CA PRO A 352 -3.98 3.74 -4.84
C PRO A 352 -2.51 3.36 -4.60
N LEU A 353 -1.69 3.34 -5.67
CA LEU A 353 -0.39 2.66 -5.74
C LEU A 353 0.52 2.95 -4.54
N GLY A 354 0.97 4.19 -4.39
CA GLY A 354 1.90 4.59 -3.34
C GLY A 354 1.36 4.46 -1.90
N ASN A 355 0.03 4.40 -1.76
CA ASN A 355 -0.65 4.21 -0.47
C ASN A 355 -0.78 2.75 -0.06
N SER A 356 -0.88 1.82 -1.01
CA SER A 356 -1.39 0.47 -0.73
C SER A 356 -0.57 -0.32 0.28
N GLY A 357 0.76 -0.15 0.31
CA GLY A 357 1.62 -0.82 1.27
C GLY A 357 1.33 -0.45 2.72
N SER A 358 1.14 0.83 3.02
CA SER A 358 0.73 1.31 4.36
C SER A 358 -0.75 1.02 4.64
N ARG A 359 -1.62 1.08 3.62
CA ARG A 359 -3.04 0.74 3.74
C ARG A 359 -3.26 -0.68 4.25
N ILE A 360 -2.56 -1.67 3.70
CA ILE A 360 -2.71 -3.07 4.17
C ILE A 360 -2.21 -3.26 5.59
N LEU A 361 -1.18 -2.52 6.03
CA LEU A 361 -0.74 -2.52 7.43
C LEU A 361 -1.80 -1.94 8.36
N VAL A 362 -2.42 -0.82 7.98
CA VAL A 362 -3.53 -0.22 8.74
C VAL A 362 -4.66 -1.25 8.89
N THR A 363 -5.12 -1.86 7.79
CA THR A 363 -6.19 -2.86 7.81
C THR A 363 -5.82 -4.10 8.63
N LEU A 364 -4.58 -4.59 8.51
CA LEU A 364 -4.06 -5.71 9.30
C LEU A 364 -4.17 -5.45 10.80
N ILE A 365 -3.63 -4.32 11.28
CA ILE A 365 -3.61 -3.94 12.69
C ILE A 365 -5.03 -3.86 13.25
N HIS A 366 -5.94 -3.18 12.56
CA HIS A 366 -7.33 -3.08 12.99
C HIS A 366 -8.07 -4.42 12.96
N SER A 367 -7.75 -5.30 12.01
CA SER A 367 -8.31 -6.67 11.95
C SER A 367 -7.83 -7.54 13.11
N MET A 368 -6.53 -7.44 13.46
CA MET A 368 -5.96 -8.13 14.61
C MET A 368 -6.67 -7.70 15.91
N ARG A 369 -6.77 -6.39 16.12
CA ARG A 369 -7.37 -5.83 17.34
C ARG A 369 -8.85 -6.21 17.50
N GLU A 370 -9.64 -6.10 16.43
CA GLU A 370 -11.05 -6.49 16.42
C GLU A 370 -11.24 -7.97 16.80
N ARG A 371 -10.40 -8.84 16.24
CA ARG A 371 -10.48 -10.29 16.43
C ARG A 371 -9.68 -10.81 17.64
N LYS A 372 -8.97 -9.93 18.34
CA LYS A 372 -8.07 -10.25 19.46
C LYS A 372 -7.00 -11.27 19.06
N LEU A 373 -6.36 -11.05 17.92
CA LEU A 373 -5.29 -11.88 17.37
C LEU A 373 -3.93 -11.24 17.66
N SER A 374 -2.91 -12.05 17.86
CA SER A 374 -1.60 -11.58 18.32
C SER A 374 -0.64 -11.26 17.19
N ASN A 375 -0.53 -12.12 16.17
CA ASN A 375 0.52 -12.03 15.15
C ASN A 375 -0.09 -11.83 13.76
N GLY A 376 0.33 -10.78 13.07
CA GLY A 376 -0.11 -10.48 11.72
C GLY A 376 1.06 -10.35 10.72
N LEU A 377 0.80 -10.69 9.47
CA LEU A 377 1.74 -10.56 8.37
C LEU A 377 1.08 -9.85 7.19
N ALA A 378 1.71 -8.77 6.72
CA ALA A 378 1.33 -8.08 5.50
C ALA A 378 2.41 -8.24 4.43
N THR A 379 2.01 -8.47 3.17
CA THR A 379 2.94 -8.55 2.05
C THR A 379 2.35 -7.91 0.79
N ILE A 380 3.20 -7.31 -0.02
CA ILE A 380 2.82 -6.59 -1.24
C ILE A 380 3.88 -6.74 -2.31
N CYS A 381 3.46 -7.09 -3.53
CA CYS A 381 4.31 -6.99 -4.71
C CYS A 381 4.38 -5.55 -5.24
N HIS A 382 5.37 -5.28 -6.08
CA HIS A 382 5.45 -4.00 -6.80
C HIS A 382 6.07 -4.13 -8.18
N GLY A 383 5.80 -3.18 -9.07
CA GLY A 383 6.45 -3.06 -10.37
C GLY A 383 7.97 -3.06 -10.23
N GLY A 384 8.67 -3.57 -11.26
CA GLY A 384 10.11 -3.79 -11.22
C GLY A 384 10.53 -5.14 -10.62
N GLY A 385 9.57 -6.03 -10.30
CA GLY A 385 9.86 -7.41 -9.86
C GLY A 385 10.00 -7.58 -8.35
N GLY A 386 9.72 -6.57 -7.54
CA GLY A 386 9.97 -6.63 -6.11
C GLY A 386 8.74 -6.90 -5.25
N ALA A 387 9.01 -7.13 -3.97
CA ALA A 387 8.00 -7.21 -2.92
C ALA A 387 8.56 -6.81 -1.56
N HIS A 388 7.67 -6.36 -0.70
CA HIS A 388 7.93 -6.08 0.71
C HIS A 388 6.98 -6.88 1.59
N THR A 389 7.51 -7.36 2.72
CA THR A 389 6.75 -8.10 3.73
C THR A 389 7.07 -7.53 5.10
N MET A 390 6.05 -7.31 5.92
CA MET A 390 6.19 -6.85 7.30
C MET A 390 5.35 -7.70 8.24
N THR A 391 5.89 -7.96 9.43
CA THR A 391 5.19 -8.66 10.51
C THR A 391 4.99 -7.72 11.69
N VAL A 392 3.85 -7.83 12.32
CA VAL A 392 3.46 -7.05 13.50
C VAL A 392 2.85 -7.92 14.57
N GLU A 393 3.01 -7.51 15.82
CA GLU A 393 2.37 -8.09 16.99
C GLU A 393 1.41 -7.07 17.59
N ALA A 394 0.16 -7.47 17.87
CA ALA A 394 -0.82 -6.58 18.50
C ALA A 394 -0.54 -6.41 20.00
N ILE A 395 -0.78 -5.20 20.51
CA ILE A 395 -0.69 -4.84 21.92
C ILE A 395 -2.09 -4.45 22.42
N TYR A 396 -2.50 -5.02 23.56
CA TYR A 396 -3.84 -4.87 24.14
C TYR A 396 -3.84 -4.13 25.46
#